data_c5c8d486a6eca575aaacd4423f341ba2
#
_entry.id   c5c8d486a6eca575aaacd4423f341ba2
#
_cell.length_a   1.000
_cell.length_b   1.000
_cell.length_c   1.000
_cell.angle_alpha   90.00
_cell.angle_beta   90.00
_cell.angle_gamma   90.00
#
_symmetry.space_group_name_H-M   'P 1'
#
loop_
_entity.id
_entity.type
_entity.pdbx_description
1 polymer ?
#
loop_
_entity_poly.entity_id
_entity_poly.type
_entity_poly.pdbx_seq_one_letter_code
_entity_poly.pdbx_strand_id
1 'polypeptide(L)'
;MPDRAMITDPDAYFAQGCGRCDRFGTPDCSTRLWLAGLLTLRHILADAGLTETAKWGHPCYMHAGRNVALFGAFRGDFRLTFMNAALLKDPEGLLQKQGTNTRHADCIRFTDNAAPAALEPVIRAYLAEAMAYAEQGLLPPKEPTEIELPEELIDALDADPELAEAFAALTPGRQKSYALHLKDAKTSTTRVARIEKSRPKILAGKGANER
;
A
#
# COMPACT_ATOMS: atom_id res chain seq x y z
N MET A 1 13.63 -1.82 16.61
CA MET A 1 12.38 -2.55 16.91
C MET A 1 12.68 -4.02 16.76
N PRO A 2 12.24 -4.91 17.67
CA PRO A 2 12.41 -6.33 17.44
C PRO A 2 11.76 -6.71 16.10
N ASP A 3 12.40 -7.61 15.38
CA ASP A 3 11.95 -8.14 14.09
C ASP A 3 10.73 -9.03 14.36
N ARG A 4 9.55 -8.41 14.47
CA ARG A 4 8.29 -9.16 14.65
C ARG A 4 7.94 -9.80 13.32
N ALA A 5 7.82 -11.13 13.32
CA ALA A 5 7.32 -11.86 12.16
C ALA A 5 5.94 -11.30 11.76
N MET A 6 5.77 -11.01 10.49
CA MET A 6 4.45 -10.63 9.95
C MET A 6 3.47 -11.79 10.14
N ILE A 7 2.21 -11.44 10.38
CA ILE A 7 1.13 -12.42 10.48
C ILE A 7 1.01 -13.21 9.18
N THR A 8 0.96 -14.52 9.32
CA THR A 8 0.82 -15.48 8.23
C THR A 8 -0.54 -16.21 8.24
N ASP A 9 -1.32 -15.99 9.31
CA ASP A 9 -2.66 -16.54 9.49
C ASP A 9 -3.69 -15.40 9.58
N PRO A 10 -4.73 -15.37 8.73
CA PRO A 10 -5.78 -14.35 8.80
C PRO A 10 -6.46 -14.26 10.17
N ASP A 11 -6.71 -15.37 10.86
CA ASP A 11 -7.36 -15.36 12.16
C ASP A 11 -6.52 -14.65 13.23
N ALA A 12 -5.19 -14.76 13.15
CA ALA A 12 -4.28 -14.03 14.03
C ALA A 12 -4.41 -12.51 13.87
N TYR A 13 -4.75 -12.01 12.67
CA TYR A 13 -5.01 -10.59 12.44
C TYR A 13 -6.19 -10.08 13.26
N PHE A 14 -7.29 -10.82 13.30
CA PHE A 14 -8.49 -10.44 14.07
C PHE A 14 -8.28 -10.64 15.57
N ALA A 15 -7.54 -11.68 15.94
CA ALA A 15 -7.27 -12.00 17.35
C ALA A 15 -6.22 -11.09 17.98
N GLN A 16 -5.17 -10.69 17.28
CA GLN A 16 -3.99 -10.03 17.84
C GLN A 16 -3.68 -8.67 17.18
N GLY A 17 -4.11 -8.45 15.94
CA GLY A 17 -3.80 -7.25 15.15
C GLY A 17 -2.75 -7.51 14.07
N CYS A 18 -2.27 -6.45 13.41
CA CYS A 18 -1.41 -6.56 12.23
C CYS A 18 0.09 -6.81 12.50
N GLY A 19 0.53 -6.83 13.75
CA GLY A 19 1.94 -7.04 14.12
C GLY A 19 2.89 -5.86 13.84
N ARG A 20 2.40 -4.71 13.38
CA ARG A 20 3.25 -3.61 12.87
C ARG A 20 3.61 -2.52 13.87
N CYS A 21 2.95 -2.46 15.02
CA CYS A 21 3.19 -1.43 16.01
C CYS A 21 3.26 -2.02 17.42
N ASP A 22 3.69 -1.20 18.38
CA ASP A 22 3.85 -1.61 19.79
C ASP A 22 2.52 -1.93 20.49
N ARG A 23 1.38 -1.63 19.85
CA ARG A 23 0.03 -1.98 20.33
C ARG A 23 -0.44 -3.38 19.91
N PHE A 24 0.39 -4.10 19.17
CA PHE A 24 0.08 -5.48 18.79
C PHE A 24 -0.23 -6.33 20.03
N GLY A 25 -1.36 -7.08 19.96
CA GLY A 25 -1.83 -7.88 21.09
C GLY A 25 -2.43 -7.09 22.26
N THR A 26 -2.56 -5.77 22.15
CA THR A 26 -3.17 -4.93 23.19
C THR A 26 -4.57 -4.43 22.80
N PRO A 27 -5.40 -3.98 23.77
CA PRO A 27 -6.70 -3.37 23.48
C PRO A 27 -6.61 -2.11 22.59
N ASP A 28 -5.47 -1.40 22.60
CA ASP A 28 -5.26 -0.16 21.83
C ASP A 28 -4.88 -0.40 20.35
N CYS A 29 -4.83 -1.66 19.92
CA CYS A 29 -4.60 -1.98 18.51
C CYS A 29 -5.77 -1.48 17.64
N SER A 30 -5.45 -0.80 16.53
CA SER A 30 -6.47 -0.30 15.60
C SER A 30 -7.41 -1.41 15.11
N THR A 31 -6.93 -2.64 14.99
CA THR A 31 -7.76 -3.79 14.64
C THR A 31 -8.86 -4.06 15.67
N ARG A 32 -8.59 -3.80 16.95
CA ARG A 32 -9.60 -3.93 18.03
C ARG A 32 -10.66 -2.85 17.95
N LEU A 33 -10.23 -1.61 17.68
CA LEU A 33 -11.15 -0.48 17.52
C LEU A 33 -12.16 -0.72 16.39
N TRP A 34 -11.69 -1.28 15.28
CA TRP A 34 -12.49 -1.50 14.08
C TRP A 34 -12.93 -2.95 13.89
N LEU A 35 -12.89 -3.78 14.95
CA LEU A 35 -13.10 -5.22 14.82
C LEU A 35 -14.46 -5.58 14.22
N ALA A 36 -15.54 -4.91 14.63
CA ALA A 36 -16.88 -5.21 14.14
C ALA A 36 -17.00 -4.94 12.62
N GLY A 37 -16.52 -3.78 12.16
CA GLY A 37 -16.54 -3.44 10.75
C GLY A 37 -15.61 -4.33 9.90
N LEU A 38 -14.45 -4.71 10.45
CA LEU A 38 -13.53 -5.65 9.79
C LEU A 38 -14.13 -7.05 9.66
N LEU A 39 -14.85 -7.54 10.68
CA LEU A 39 -15.56 -8.83 10.61
C LEU A 39 -16.72 -8.79 9.62
N THR A 40 -17.44 -7.66 9.52
CA THR A 40 -18.46 -7.46 8.49
C THR A 40 -17.84 -7.52 7.09
N LEU A 41 -16.72 -6.83 6.86
CA LEU A 41 -15.99 -6.93 5.59
C LEU A 41 -15.55 -8.37 5.31
N ARG A 42 -14.98 -9.06 6.31
CA ARG A 42 -14.60 -10.48 6.17
C ARG A 42 -15.74 -11.33 5.66
N HIS A 43 -16.92 -11.17 6.25
CA HIS A 43 -18.12 -11.90 5.88
C HIS A 43 -18.55 -11.57 4.44
N ILE A 44 -18.64 -10.29 4.07
CA ILE A 44 -19.00 -9.85 2.72
C ILE A 44 -18.07 -10.46 1.66
N LEU A 45 -16.75 -10.45 1.92
CA LEU A 45 -15.75 -10.94 0.98
C LEU A 45 -15.77 -12.48 0.86
N ALA A 46 -15.98 -13.18 1.98
CA ALA A 46 -16.15 -14.64 1.98
C ALA A 46 -17.41 -15.08 1.23
N ASP A 47 -18.54 -14.42 1.48
CA ASP A 47 -19.82 -14.68 0.81
C ASP A 47 -19.79 -14.34 -0.69
N ALA A 48 -18.92 -13.42 -1.10
CA ALA A 48 -18.66 -13.16 -2.52
C ALA A 48 -17.86 -14.28 -3.20
N GLY A 49 -17.41 -15.31 -2.46
CA GLY A 49 -16.66 -16.45 -3.00
C GLY A 49 -15.14 -16.22 -3.12
N LEU A 50 -14.61 -15.23 -2.44
CA LEU A 50 -13.16 -14.99 -2.41
C LEU A 50 -12.46 -15.91 -1.41
N THR A 51 -11.27 -16.38 -1.77
CA THR A 51 -10.42 -17.18 -0.87
C THR A 51 -9.58 -16.27 0.01
N GLU A 52 -9.71 -16.42 1.33
CA GLU A 52 -8.93 -15.66 2.31
C GLU A 52 -7.53 -16.26 2.50
N THR A 53 -6.53 -15.40 2.59
CA THR A 53 -5.14 -15.74 2.94
C THR A 53 -4.49 -14.58 3.69
N ALA A 54 -3.32 -14.79 4.28
CA ALA A 54 -2.53 -13.70 4.86
C ALA A 54 -1.38 -13.31 3.95
N LYS A 55 -1.32 -12.05 3.55
CA LYS A 55 -0.21 -11.47 2.77
C LYS A 55 0.19 -10.13 3.36
N TRP A 56 1.50 -9.88 3.47
CA TRP A 56 2.05 -8.63 4.00
C TRP A 56 1.50 -8.24 5.39
N GLY A 57 1.14 -9.26 6.20
CA GLY A 57 0.56 -9.05 7.53
C GLY A 57 -0.89 -8.56 7.52
N HIS A 58 -1.63 -8.75 6.42
CA HIS A 58 -3.04 -8.42 6.27
C HIS A 58 -3.85 -9.61 5.75
N PRO A 59 -5.15 -9.71 6.09
CA PRO A 59 -6.08 -10.54 5.35
C PRO A 59 -6.13 -10.06 3.89
N CYS A 60 -5.86 -10.98 2.98
CA CYS A 60 -5.87 -10.76 1.54
C CYS A 60 -6.82 -11.77 0.89
N TYR A 61 -7.65 -11.29 -0.01
CA TYR A 61 -8.72 -12.04 -0.64
C TYR A 61 -8.40 -12.26 -2.11
N MET A 62 -8.45 -13.51 -2.51
CA MET A 62 -8.01 -13.96 -3.83
C MET A 62 -9.17 -14.53 -4.64
N HIS A 63 -9.09 -14.37 -5.96
CA HIS A 63 -9.94 -15.00 -6.94
C HIS A 63 -9.15 -15.33 -8.21
N ALA A 64 -9.43 -16.48 -8.85
CA ALA A 64 -8.73 -16.92 -10.07
C ALA A 64 -7.18 -16.86 -9.96
N GLY A 65 -6.62 -17.22 -8.79
CA GLY A 65 -5.18 -17.20 -8.52
C GLY A 65 -4.58 -15.80 -8.34
N ARG A 66 -5.39 -14.73 -8.30
CA ARG A 66 -4.95 -13.34 -8.19
C ARG A 66 -5.43 -12.70 -6.89
N ASN A 67 -4.66 -11.74 -6.38
CA ASN A 67 -5.13 -10.90 -5.28
C ASN A 67 -6.19 -9.93 -5.81
N VAL A 68 -7.35 -9.89 -5.16
CA VAL A 68 -8.47 -9.00 -5.53
C VAL A 68 -8.58 -7.84 -4.56
N ALA A 69 -8.60 -8.14 -3.26
CA ALA A 69 -8.74 -7.11 -2.24
C ALA A 69 -7.96 -7.48 -0.98
N LEU A 70 -7.68 -6.49 -0.18
CA LEU A 70 -7.21 -6.64 1.20
C LEU A 70 -7.81 -5.53 2.07
N PHE A 71 -7.79 -5.71 3.37
CA PHE A 71 -8.16 -4.61 4.26
C PHE A 71 -7.16 -4.43 5.41
N GLY A 72 -7.17 -3.25 5.97
CA GLY A 72 -6.31 -2.87 7.07
C GLY A 72 -6.93 -1.84 7.99
N ALA A 73 -6.49 -1.83 9.25
CA ALA A 73 -6.95 -0.94 10.28
C ALA A 73 -5.89 0.11 10.60
N PHE A 74 -6.30 1.36 10.70
CA PHE A 74 -5.51 2.52 11.07
C PHE A 74 -6.15 3.20 12.30
N ARG A 75 -5.51 4.22 12.86
CA ARG A 75 -6.04 4.90 14.04
C ARG A 75 -7.37 5.63 13.80
N GLY A 76 -7.48 6.28 12.66
CA GLY A 76 -8.63 7.12 12.33
C GLY A 76 -9.64 6.46 11.41
N ASP A 77 -9.29 5.32 10.81
CA ASP A 77 -10.11 4.63 9.81
C ASP A 77 -9.70 3.16 9.65
N PHE A 78 -10.53 2.39 8.96
CA PHE A 78 -10.15 1.14 8.34
C PHE A 78 -10.53 1.16 6.86
N ARG A 79 -9.88 0.33 6.04
CA ARG A 79 -9.95 0.45 4.58
C ARG A 79 -10.08 -0.91 3.94
N LEU A 80 -10.97 -1.00 2.95
CA LEU A 80 -10.99 -2.06 1.95
C LEU A 80 -10.25 -1.56 0.72
N THR A 81 -9.13 -2.18 0.40
CA THR A 81 -8.26 -1.81 -0.73
C THR A 81 -8.42 -2.83 -1.85
N PHE A 82 -8.69 -2.36 -3.06
CA PHE A 82 -8.78 -3.18 -4.26
C PHE A 82 -7.42 -3.22 -4.98
N MET A 83 -7.00 -4.42 -5.31
CA MET A 83 -5.85 -4.62 -6.20
C MET A 83 -6.29 -4.27 -7.63
N ASN A 84 -5.42 -3.62 -8.40
CA ASN A 84 -5.75 -3.17 -9.75
C ASN A 84 -6.97 -2.21 -9.83
N ALA A 85 -7.22 -1.42 -8.79
CA ALA A 85 -8.36 -0.52 -8.69
C ALA A 85 -8.51 0.46 -9.86
N ALA A 86 -7.41 0.76 -10.58
CA ALA A 86 -7.46 1.59 -11.79
C ALA A 86 -8.31 0.98 -12.94
N LEU A 87 -8.72 -0.28 -12.84
CA LEU A 87 -9.67 -0.90 -13.77
C LEU A 87 -11.13 -0.70 -13.37
N LEU A 88 -11.41 -0.41 -12.09
CA LEU A 88 -12.76 -0.27 -11.57
C LEU A 88 -13.40 1.02 -12.08
N LYS A 89 -14.68 0.95 -12.41
CA LYS A 89 -15.47 2.08 -12.93
C LYS A 89 -15.86 3.10 -11.88
N ASP A 90 -15.92 2.65 -10.60
CA ASP A 90 -16.27 3.48 -9.44
C ASP A 90 -17.51 4.37 -9.64
N PRO A 91 -18.68 3.83 -10.03
CA PRO A 91 -19.86 4.62 -10.36
C PRO A 91 -20.39 5.44 -9.18
N GLU A 92 -20.14 5.01 -7.96
CA GLU A 92 -20.56 5.70 -6.74
C GLU A 92 -19.52 6.69 -6.22
N GLY A 93 -18.34 6.79 -6.86
CA GLY A 93 -17.25 7.69 -6.45
C GLY A 93 -16.70 7.40 -5.05
N LEU A 94 -16.70 6.15 -4.60
CA LEU A 94 -16.31 5.77 -3.23
C LEU A 94 -14.82 5.51 -3.09
N LEU A 95 -14.12 5.27 -4.18
CA LEU A 95 -12.69 5.02 -4.12
C LEU A 95 -11.92 6.29 -3.77
N GLN A 96 -11.00 6.16 -2.83
CA GLN A 96 -10.13 7.23 -2.35
C GLN A 96 -8.67 6.81 -2.47
N LYS A 97 -7.78 7.79 -2.60
CA LYS A 97 -6.35 7.54 -2.50
C LYS A 97 -5.96 7.23 -1.06
N GLN A 98 -5.06 6.26 -0.87
CA GLN A 98 -4.54 5.95 0.47
C GLN A 98 -3.72 7.08 1.07
N GLY A 99 -3.05 7.86 0.25
CA GLY A 99 -2.25 9.01 0.65
C GLY A 99 -1.86 9.86 -0.57
N THR A 100 -1.14 10.95 -0.33
CA THR A 100 -0.73 11.93 -1.35
C THR A 100 0.09 11.33 -2.48
N ASN A 101 0.89 10.30 -2.18
CA ASN A 101 1.76 9.62 -3.14
C ASN A 101 1.09 8.42 -3.83
N THR A 102 -0.16 8.10 -3.50
CA THR A 102 -0.91 7.04 -4.17
C THR A 102 -1.38 7.55 -5.53
N ARG A 103 -1.06 6.81 -6.59
CA ARG A 103 -1.33 7.22 -7.97
C ARG A 103 -2.83 7.23 -8.28
N HIS A 104 -3.52 6.15 -7.97
CA HIS A 104 -4.94 5.94 -8.23
C HIS A 104 -5.71 5.85 -6.91
N ALA A 105 -6.98 6.19 -6.95
CA ALA A 105 -7.92 5.86 -5.88
C ALA A 105 -8.09 4.34 -5.85
N ASP A 106 -7.85 3.71 -4.71
CA ASP A 106 -7.74 2.25 -4.59
C ASP A 106 -8.45 1.67 -3.38
N CYS A 107 -9.00 2.51 -2.51
CA CYS A 107 -9.65 2.01 -1.29
C CYS A 107 -10.97 2.71 -0.96
N ILE A 108 -11.88 1.94 -0.37
CA ILE A 108 -13.02 2.49 0.37
C ILE A 108 -12.57 2.66 1.81
N ARG A 109 -12.78 3.85 2.36
CA ARG A 109 -12.40 4.22 3.72
C ARG A 109 -13.62 4.27 4.61
N PHE A 110 -13.53 3.69 5.80
CA PHE A 110 -14.59 3.62 6.79
C PHE A 110 -14.13 4.25 8.11
N THR A 111 -14.98 5.08 8.69
CA THR A 111 -14.76 5.73 9.99
C THR A 111 -15.80 5.30 11.02
N ASP A 112 -16.66 4.36 10.65
CA ASP A 112 -17.70 3.77 11.49
C ASP A 112 -17.79 2.26 11.23
N ASN A 113 -17.88 1.48 12.30
CA ASN A 113 -18.00 0.02 12.24
C ASN A 113 -19.27 -0.47 11.53
N ALA A 114 -20.36 0.31 11.51
CA ALA A 114 -21.60 -0.05 10.83
C ALA A 114 -21.58 0.24 9.32
N ALA A 115 -20.65 1.08 8.86
CA ALA A 115 -20.60 1.53 7.47
C ALA A 115 -20.42 0.40 6.43
N PRO A 116 -19.63 -0.66 6.66
CA PRO A 116 -19.55 -1.77 5.71
C PRO A 116 -20.87 -2.47 5.45
N ALA A 117 -21.71 -2.66 6.47
CA ALA A 117 -23.03 -3.27 6.30
C ALA A 117 -23.97 -2.37 5.47
N ALA A 118 -23.94 -1.06 5.72
CA ALA A 118 -24.74 -0.10 4.96
C ALA A 118 -24.31 -0.02 3.47
N LEU A 119 -23.03 -0.25 3.18
CA LEU A 119 -22.45 -0.22 1.83
C LEU A 119 -22.32 -1.61 1.19
N GLU A 120 -22.84 -2.66 1.83
CA GLU A 120 -22.66 -4.03 1.34
C GLU A 120 -23.05 -4.23 -0.13
N PRO A 121 -24.20 -3.72 -0.64
CA PRO A 121 -24.56 -3.90 -2.05
C PRO A 121 -23.52 -3.29 -3.00
N VAL A 122 -22.97 -2.10 -2.65
CA VAL A 122 -21.96 -1.43 -3.45
C VAL A 122 -20.61 -2.17 -3.38
N ILE A 123 -20.20 -2.60 -2.19
CA ILE A 123 -18.98 -3.41 -2.00
C ILE A 123 -19.06 -4.69 -2.85
N ARG A 124 -20.20 -5.39 -2.83
CA ARG A 124 -20.41 -6.59 -3.64
C ARG A 124 -20.32 -6.31 -5.15
N ALA A 125 -20.87 -5.19 -5.61
CA ALA A 125 -20.76 -4.80 -7.02
C ALA A 125 -19.29 -4.56 -7.43
N TYR A 126 -18.51 -3.88 -6.60
CA TYR A 126 -17.08 -3.64 -6.85
C TYR A 126 -16.26 -4.93 -6.80
N LEU A 127 -16.58 -5.83 -5.87
CA LEU A 127 -15.94 -7.14 -5.80
C LEU A 127 -16.24 -7.98 -7.05
N ALA A 128 -17.49 -8.01 -7.50
CA ALA A 128 -17.89 -8.74 -8.71
C ALA A 128 -17.15 -8.21 -9.95
N GLU A 129 -17.02 -6.89 -10.10
CA GLU A 129 -16.26 -6.27 -11.18
C GLU A 129 -14.76 -6.63 -11.09
N ALA A 130 -14.16 -6.53 -9.90
CA ALA A 130 -12.76 -6.86 -9.68
C ALA A 130 -12.46 -8.35 -9.93
N MET A 131 -13.36 -9.24 -9.54
CA MET A 131 -13.26 -10.69 -9.77
C MET A 131 -13.34 -11.01 -11.27
N ALA A 132 -14.26 -10.38 -12.00
CA ALA A 132 -14.37 -10.55 -13.45
C ALA A 132 -13.09 -10.12 -14.17
N TYR A 133 -12.46 -9.03 -13.73
CA TYR A 133 -11.14 -8.61 -14.27
C TYR A 133 -10.01 -9.57 -13.90
N ALA A 134 -10.06 -10.15 -12.71
CA ALA A 134 -9.09 -11.16 -12.29
C ALA A 134 -9.19 -12.44 -13.15
N GLU A 135 -10.41 -12.91 -13.45
CA GLU A 135 -10.68 -14.04 -14.34
C GLU A 135 -10.15 -13.80 -15.76
N GLN A 136 -10.38 -12.60 -16.30
CA GLN A 136 -9.91 -12.20 -17.63
C GLN A 136 -8.38 -11.95 -17.66
N GLY A 137 -7.71 -11.97 -16.52
CA GLY A 137 -6.28 -11.69 -16.46
C GLY A 137 -5.91 -10.24 -16.73
N LEU A 138 -6.88 -9.31 -16.68
CA LEU A 138 -6.64 -7.91 -16.95
C LEU A 138 -5.71 -7.27 -15.93
N LEU A 139 -4.87 -6.37 -16.38
CA LEU A 139 -3.99 -5.53 -15.57
C LEU A 139 -4.14 -4.07 -16.01
N PRO A 140 -4.03 -3.12 -15.09
CA PRO A 140 -3.98 -1.72 -15.47
C PRO A 140 -2.85 -1.45 -16.47
N PRO A 141 -3.04 -0.52 -17.42
CA PRO A 141 -1.98 -0.12 -18.30
C PRO A 141 -0.78 0.38 -17.50
N LYS A 142 0.43 -0.03 -17.89
CA LYS A 142 1.66 0.50 -17.34
C LYS A 142 1.88 1.90 -17.90
N GLU A 143 1.48 2.89 -17.13
CA GLU A 143 1.83 4.27 -17.49
C GLU A 143 3.31 4.54 -17.16
N PRO A 144 4.04 5.22 -18.05
CA PRO A 144 5.38 5.68 -17.75
C PRO A 144 5.38 6.50 -16.45
N THR A 145 6.29 6.21 -15.57
CA THR A 145 6.47 7.06 -14.39
C THR A 145 7.54 8.06 -14.72
N GLU A 146 7.16 9.28 -15.07
CA GLU A 146 8.11 10.37 -15.10
C GLU A 146 8.58 10.62 -13.66
N ILE A 147 9.88 10.50 -13.45
CA ILE A 147 10.52 10.72 -12.16
C ILE A 147 11.15 12.10 -12.23
N GLU A 148 10.46 13.07 -11.68
CA GLU A 148 11.01 14.41 -11.51
C GLU A 148 11.99 14.39 -10.34
N LEU A 149 13.28 14.48 -10.65
CA LEU A 149 14.34 14.51 -9.66
C LEU A 149 14.48 15.91 -9.07
N PRO A 150 14.68 16.05 -7.74
CA PRO A 150 15.05 17.32 -7.14
C PRO A 150 16.38 17.84 -7.69
N GLU A 151 16.50 19.16 -7.82
CA GLU A 151 17.68 19.82 -8.37
C GLU A 151 18.97 19.41 -7.65
N GLU A 152 18.93 19.30 -6.32
CA GLU A 152 20.07 18.88 -5.52
C GLU A 152 20.54 17.45 -5.83
N LEU A 153 19.63 16.57 -6.27
CA LEU A 153 20.02 15.23 -6.69
C LEU A 153 20.66 15.27 -8.09
N ILE A 154 20.13 16.10 -8.99
CA ILE A 154 20.72 16.30 -10.32
C ILE A 154 22.14 16.82 -10.16
N ASP A 155 22.34 17.87 -9.37
CA ASP A 155 23.65 18.45 -9.08
C ASP A 155 24.65 17.42 -8.50
N ALA A 156 24.17 16.57 -7.58
CA ALA A 156 25.00 15.54 -6.98
C ALA A 156 25.39 14.44 -7.98
N LEU A 157 24.48 14.07 -8.89
CA LEU A 157 24.75 13.09 -9.95
C LEU A 157 25.72 13.66 -10.98
N ASP A 158 25.60 14.95 -11.34
CA ASP A 158 26.51 15.63 -12.26
C ASP A 158 27.92 15.78 -11.69
N ALA A 159 28.03 15.94 -10.36
CA ALA A 159 29.30 16.08 -9.67
C ALA A 159 30.01 14.74 -9.37
N ASP A 160 29.32 13.62 -9.34
CA ASP A 160 29.83 12.28 -8.98
C ASP A 160 29.45 11.23 -10.03
N PRO A 161 30.33 10.95 -11.02
CA PRO A 161 30.05 9.96 -12.09
C PRO A 161 29.76 8.54 -11.57
N GLU A 162 30.40 8.11 -10.47
CA GLU A 162 30.16 6.80 -9.86
C GLU A 162 28.75 6.72 -9.30
N LEU A 163 28.31 7.79 -8.62
CA LEU A 163 26.95 7.89 -8.11
C LEU A 163 25.91 7.93 -9.25
N ALA A 164 26.19 8.65 -10.33
CA ALA A 164 25.32 8.77 -11.50
C ALA A 164 25.12 7.41 -12.18
N GLU A 165 26.19 6.64 -12.41
CA GLU A 165 26.12 5.31 -12.99
C GLU A 165 25.33 4.36 -12.09
N ALA A 166 25.62 4.34 -10.81
CA ALA A 166 24.90 3.51 -9.84
C ALA A 166 23.41 3.88 -9.75
N PHE A 167 23.08 5.17 -9.77
CA PHE A 167 21.69 5.64 -9.75
C PHE A 167 20.94 5.26 -11.03
N ALA A 168 21.57 5.42 -12.20
CA ALA A 168 21.00 5.02 -13.48
C ALA A 168 20.73 3.51 -13.59
N ALA A 169 21.56 2.68 -12.93
CA ALA A 169 21.40 1.23 -12.87
C ALA A 169 20.23 0.78 -11.94
N LEU A 170 19.71 1.67 -11.10
CA LEU A 170 18.57 1.37 -10.24
C LEU A 170 17.29 1.16 -11.07
N THR A 171 16.41 0.28 -10.60
CA THR A 171 15.07 0.17 -11.19
C THR A 171 14.30 1.48 -11.05
N PRO A 172 13.36 1.81 -11.97
CA PRO A 172 12.54 3.03 -11.87
C PRO A 172 11.84 3.21 -10.51
N GLY A 173 11.41 2.11 -9.88
CA GLY A 173 10.82 2.14 -8.55
C GLY A 173 11.80 2.58 -7.46
N ARG A 174 13.06 2.13 -7.52
CA ARG A 174 14.12 2.54 -6.60
C ARG A 174 14.51 3.99 -6.82
N GLN A 175 14.68 4.46 -8.06
CA GLN A 175 14.93 5.86 -8.39
C GLN A 175 13.80 6.76 -7.84
N LYS A 176 12.53 6.36 -8.05
CA LYS A 176 11.37 7.08 -7.51
C LYS A 176 11.37 7.15 -5.99
N SER A 177 11.81 6.08 -5.30
CA SER A 177 11.88 6.09 -3.83
C SER A 177 12.81 7.17 -3.29
N TYR A 178 13.92 7.46 -3.97
CA TYR A 178 14.82 8.56 -3.64
C TYR A 178 14.20 9.92 -3.94
N ALA A 179 13.60 10.10 -5.11
CA ALA A 179 12.92 11.35 -5.45
C ALA A 179 11.86 11.73 -4.40
N LEU A 180 11.03 10.76 -3.97
CA LEU A 180 10.02 10.96 -2.93
C LEU A 180 10.66 11.27 -1.57
N HIS A 181 11.69 10.50 -1.17
CA HIS A 181 12.40 10.72 0.08
C HIS A 181 13.02 12.11 0.18
N LEU A 182 13.52 12.65 -0.93
CA LEU A 182 14.10 13.98 -1.00
C LEU A 182 13.03 15.08 -1.03
N LYS A 183 11.92 14.89 -1.78
CA LYS A 183 10.80 15.84 -1.82
C LYS A 183 10.15 16.08 -0.46
N ASP A 184 10.17 15.11 0.44
CA ASP A 184 9.67 15.26 1.82
C ASP A 184 10.53 16.22 2.68
N ALA A 185 11.74 16.59 2.24
CA ALA A 185 12.60 17.53 2.95
C ALA A 185 12.24 18.98 2.58
N LYS A 186 11.98 19.81 3.60
CA LYS A 186 11.56 21.21 3.42
C LYS A 186 12.65 22.13 2.92
N THR A 187 13.94 21.82 3.19
CA THR A 187 15.08 22.68 2.86
C THR A 187 16.08 21.97 1.96
N SER A 188 16.75 22.72 1.09
CA SER A 188 17.85 22.24 0.22
C SER A 188 18.97 21.59 1.05
N THR A 189 19.40 22.22 2.14
CA THR A 189 20.42 21.66 3.04
C THR A 189 20.05 20.27 3.55
N THR A 190 18.77 20.06 3.89
CA THR A 190 18.29 18.74 4.33
C THR A 190 18.29 17.74 3.18
N ARG A 191 17.96 18.16 1.96
CA ARG A 191 18.00 17.28 0.77
C ARG A 191 19.44 16.85 0.48
N VAL A 192 20.39 17.78 0.47
CA VAL A 192 21.81 17.46 0.30
C VAL A 192 22.29 16.46 1.35
N ALA A 193 22.03 16.70 2.63
CA ALA A 193 22.41 15.77 3.70
C ALA A 193 21.78 14.38 3.53
N ARG A 194 20.53 14.29 3.01
CA ARG A 194 19.88 13.02 2.70
C ARG A 194 20.53 12.31 1.51
N ILE A 195 20.98 13.04 0.49
CA ILE A 195 21.69 12.49 -0.66
C ILE A 195 23.00 11.85 -0.19
N GLU A 196 23.81 12.57 0.56
CA GLU A 196 25.06 12.07 1.13
C GLU A 196 24.83 10.78 1.95
N LYS A 197 23.84 10.78 2.82
CA LYS A 197 23.47 9.61 3.63
C LYS A 197 22.98 8.44 2.77
N SER A 198 22.39 8.71 1.62
CA SER A 198 21.84 7.70 0.71
C SER A 198 22.88 7.12 -0.24
N ARG A 199 24.02 7.82 -0.44
CA ARG A 199 25.09 7.42 -1.38
C ARG A 199 25.49 5.94 -1.22
N PRO A 200 25.81 5.41 -0.03
CA PRO A 200 26.20 4.00 0.11
C PRO A 200 25.10 3.03 -0.33
N LYS A 201 23.83 3.37 -0.13
CA LYS A 201 22.70 2.54 -0.57
C LYS A 201 22.53 2.54 -2.07
N ILE A 202 22.69 3.71 -2.70
CA ILE A 202 22.61 3.84 -4.17
C ILE A 202 23.72 3.00 -4.81
N LEU A 203 24.96 3.12 -4.34
CA LEU A 203 26.09 2.33 -4.80
C LEU A 203 25.89 0.81 -4.59
N ALA A 204 25.17 0.42 -3.53
CA ALA A 204 24.79 -0.96 -3.29
C ALA A 204 23.56 -1.44 -4.11
N GLY A 205 23.04 -0.61 -5.03
CA GLY A 205 21.88 -0.94 -5.85
C GLY A 205 20.56 -1.00 -5.09
N LYS A 206 20.44 -0.41 -3.89
CA LYS A 206 19.26 -0.46 -3.02
C LYS A 206 18.38 0.78 -3.18
N GLY A 207 17.08 0.65 -2.88
CA GLY A 207 16.15 1.77 -2.79
C GLY A 207 16.24 2.50 -1.44
N ALA A 208 15.68 3.71 -1.35
CA ALA A 208 15.77 4.58 -0.16
C ALA A 208 15.25 3.91 1.13
N ASN A 209 14.22 3.09 1.02
CA ASN A 209 13.55 2.42 2.16
C ASN A 209 13.99 0.96 2.35
N GLU A 210 14.89 0.43 1.52
CA GLU A 210 15.41 -0.92 1.67
C GLU A 210 16.46 -0.95 2.80
N ARG A 211 16.51 -2.08 3.53
CA ARG A 211 17.48 -2.32 4.62
C ARG A 211 18.79 -2.88 4.09
#